data_0b558caeeda604d78fb4e47113969dae
#
_entry.id   0b558caeeda604d78fb4e47113969dae
#
_cell.length_a   1.000
_cell.length_b   1.000
_cell.length_c   1.000
_cell.angle_alpha   90.00
_cell.angle_beta   90.00
_cell.angle_gamma   90.00
#
_symmetry.space_group_name_H-M   'P 1'
#
loop_
_entity.id
_entity.type
_entity.pdbx_description
1 polymer ?
#
loop_
_entity_poly.entity_id
_entity_poly.type
_entity_poly.pdbx_seq_one_letter_code
_entity_poly.pdbx_strand_id
1 'polypeptide(L)'
;MREKLIYLGLFLGLLLSAPCTFELHAQQLSDSLLSDTVVNVSQAKQVEQKVISHYTQGLIKRFDKSPLLVTILYIVIIYSIVTMITLLIIILLNRRRLEREKKLMDYLLETYQNLLMNYLFEEEKKEEAFRELKEVASNRVNRQILIDQMIDLSVNLKGDIKEVIQDLYLRLGLKRDSLEKAHSRKWHQNVKGFRELAYMNIREANQQILNSLNSRNSILRMEAQIAMVRLSDGNPYEFLDLLKRPLSLWEQVTLHELQIQHNLKVPDFKQWFGSDNVSVILFALEMVAWYKQRGVGKEILDLFEHENEMVRNKSYKVCGEIGLKMALLAMSRKYPEETFRNKLEILTAFTKVPDEKYLKFLKNVLDTEEDVQLQIEATKAMENTDEPGISMLIKLMKSKSEYKNYQIIIRHVLDGRIY
;
A
#
# COMPACT_ATOMS: atom_id res chain seq x y z
N MET A 1 5.86 -43.76 21.79
CA MET A 1 6.91 -42.74 21.52
C MET A 1 6.43 -41.29 21.72
N ARG A 2 5.20 -40.92 21.35
CA ARG A 2 4.65 -39.57 21.52
C ARG A 2 4.51 -39.09 22.97
N GLU A 3 4.08 -39.97 23.89
CA GLU A 3 3.93 -39.60 25.31
C GLU A 3 5.28 -39.33 26.02
N LYS A 4 6.35 -40.02 25.62
CA LYS A 4 7.69 -39.78 26.19
C LYS A 4 8.32 -38.46 25.76
N LEU A 5 7.97 -37.93 24.58
CA LEU A 5 8.41 -36.64 24.12
C LEU A 5 7.71 -35.46 24.84
N ILE A 6 6.44 -35.63 25.22
CA ILE A 6 5.68 -34.64 25.97
C ILE A 6 6.24 -34.47 27.39
N TYR A 7 6.61 -35.55 28.02
CA TYR A 7 7.24 -35.53 29.36
C TYR A 7 8.65 -34.94 29.35
N LEU A 8 9.39 -35.12 28.24
CA LEU A 8 10.72 -34.52 28.07
C LEU A 8 10.62 -32.97 27.87
N GLY A 9 9.63 -32.51 27.14
CA GLY A 9 9.36 -31.07 26.94
C GLY A 9 8.89 -30.37 28.22
N LEU A 10 8.05 -31.01 29.01
CA LEU A 10 7.60 -30.53 30.33
C LEU A 10 8.74 -30.49 31.36
N PHE A 11 9.66 -31.46 31.33
CA PHE A 11 10.82 -31.51 32.23
C PHE A 11 11.86 -30.42 31.90
N LEU A 12 12.09 -30.12 30.61
CA LEU A 12 12.96 -28.99 30.19
C LEU A 12 12.34 -27.62 30.53
N GLY A 13 11.02 -27.48 30.43
CA GLY A 13 10.29 -26.26 30.79
C GLY A 13 10.34 -25.97 32.30
N LEU A 14 10.29 -27.03 33.14
CA LEU A 14 10.37 -26.90 34.58
C LEU A 14 11.79 -26.62 35.11
N LEU A 15 12.83 -27.06 34.40
CA LEU A 15 14.23 -26.76 34.73
C LEU A 15 14.65 -25.33 34.41
N LEU A 16 13.99 -24.70 33.44
CA LEU A 16 14.29 -23.30 33.01
C LEU A 16 13.49 -22.22 33.76
N SER A 17 12.41 -22.63 34.49
CA SER A 17 11.54 -21.67 35.20
C SER A 17 11.69 -21.64 36.71
N ALA A 18 12.52 -22.49 37.28
CA ALA A 18 12.50 -22.75 38.74
C ALA A 18 13.40 -21.89 39.66
N PRO A 19 14.36 -21.07 39.25
CA PRO A 19 15.14 -20.34 40.28
C PRO A 19 14.70 -18.91 40.60
N CYS A 20 13.87 -18.24 39.79
CA CYS A 20 13.64 -16.77 39.99
C CYS A 20 12.35 -16.38 40.72
N THR A 21 11.35 -17.26 40.82
CA THR A 21 10.07 -16.90 41.44
C THR A 21 9.90 -17.35 42.89
N PHE A 22 10.73 -18.26 43.38
CA PHE A 22 10.63 -18.79 44.72
C PHE A 22 11.34 -17.93 45.78
N GLU A 23 12.38 -17.20 45.43
CA GLU A 23 13.06 -16.32 46.39
C GLU A 23 12.28 -15.05 46.73
N LEU A 24 11.49 -14.50 45.81
CA LEU A 24 10.73 -13.25 46.04
C LEU A 24 9.50 -13.47 46.94
N HIS A 25 8.93 -14.67 46.95
CA HIS A 25 7.76 -14.96 47.80
C HIS A 25 8.14 -15.42 49.22
N ALA A 26 9.36 -15.97 49.40
CA ALA A 26 9.88 -16.36 50.70
C ALA A 26 10.29 -15.13 51.54
N GLN A 27 10.79 -14.08 50.94
CA GLN A 27 11.19 -12.84 51.63
C GLN A 27 10.01 -11.97 52.10
N GLN A 28 8.88 -11.96 51.39
CA GLN A 28 7.69 -11.21 51.82
C GLN A 28 6.89 -11.87 52.95
N LEU A 29 7.06 -13.17 53.17
CA LEU A 29 6.40 -13.89 54.27
C LEU A 29 7.23 -13.96 55.54
N SER A 30 8.54 -13.65 55.52
CA SER A 30 9.41 -13.63 56.67
C SER A 30 9.28 -12.40 57.56
N ASP A 31 8.83 -11.27 57.01
CA ASP A 31 8.78 -9.99 57.75
C ASP A 31 7.46 -9.75 58.53
N SER A 32 6.45 -10.60 58.34
CA SER A 32 5.15 -10.44 59.02
C SER A 32 4.85 -11.42 60.17
N LEU A 33 5.74 -12.35 60.47
CA LEU A 33 5.52 -13.40 61.49
C LEU A 33 6.73 -13.65 62.44
N LEU A 34 7.40 -12.56 62.80
CA LEU A 34 8.44 -12.60 63.84
C LEU A 34 7.85 -12.32 65.22
N SER A 35 7.09 -13.24 65.79
CA SER A 35 7.02 -13.35 67.23
C SER A 35 6.61 -14.69 67.89
N ASP A 36 6.16 -15.75 67.20
CA ASP A 36 5.72 -16.92 68.00
C ASP A 36 5.82 -18.32 67.34
N THR A 37 6.76 -18.62 66.43
CA THR A 37 6.87 -20.04 65.98
C THR A 37 8.28 -20.47 65.46
N VAL A 38 9.30 -20.39 66.28
CA VAL A 38 10.65 -20.86 65.93
C VAL A 38 10.75 -22.38 65.85
N VAL A 39 9.76 -23.15 66.36
CA VAL A 39 9.79 -24.62 66.37
C VAL A 39 9.22 -25.28 65.11
N ASN A 40 8.37 -24.58 64.33
CA ASN A 40 7.71 -25.20 63.18
C ASN A 40 8.46 -25.05 61.83
N VAL A 41 9.36 -24.10 61.69
CA VAL A 41 10.08 -23.84 60.43
C VAL A 41 11.18 -24.91 60.16
N SER A 42 11.81 -25.43 61.23
CA SER A 42 12.82 -26.49 61.07
C SER A 42 12.19 -27.83 60.65
N GLN A 43 10.99 -28.15 61.14
CA GLN A 43 10.24 -29.35 60.74
C GLN A 43 9.68 -29.23 59.32
N ALA A 44 9.17 -28.06 58.92
CA ALA A 44 8.71 -27.79 57.54
C ALA A 44 9.84 -27.90 56.53
N LYS A 45 11.02 -27.33 56.80
CA LYS A 45 12.22 -27.47 55.95
C LYS A 45 12.73 -28.94 55.89
N GLN A 46 12.65 -29.69 56.98
CA GLN A 46 13.03 -31.14 56.96
C GLN A 46 12.05 -31.96 56.15
N VAL A 47 10.74 -31.68 56.21
CA VAL A 47 9.73 -32.39 55.42
C VAL A 47 9.90 -32.04 53.93
N GLU A 48 10.13 -30.77 53.59
CA GLU A 48 10.36 -30.30 52.23
C GLU A 48 11.65 -30.93 51.65
N GLN A 49 12.76 -30.96 52.38
CA GLN A 49 13.98 -31.66 51.98
C GLN A 49 13.78 -33.16 51.83
N LYS A 50 12.97 -33.77 52.66
CA LYS A 50 12.67 -35.23 52.59
C LYS A 50 11.78 -35.54 51.38
N VAL A 51 10.83 -34.68 51.05
CA VAL A 51 9.99 -34.80 49.85
C VAL A 51 10.82 -34.61 48.59
N ILE A 52 11.61 -33.53 48.53
CA ILE A 52 12.50 -33.26 47.38
C ILE A 52 13.52 -34.39 47.19
N SER A 53 14.14 -34.90 48.29
CA SER A 53 15.08 -36.02 48.20
C SER A 53 14.42 -37.33 47.76
N HIS A 54 13.19 -37.58 48.18
CA HIS A 54 12.44 -38.77 47.75
C HIS A 54 12.07 -38.73 46.27
N TYR A 55 11.62 -37.54 45.74
CA TYR A 55 11.35 -37.37 44.33
C TYR A 55 12.64 -37.42 43.48
N THR A 56 13.73 -36.78 43.92
CA THR A 56 15.00 -36.82 43.20
C THR A 56 15.64 -38.19 43.22
N GLN A 57 15.62 -38.91 44.35
CA GLN A 57 16.08 -40.30 44.39
C GLN A 57 15.21 -41.26 43.58
N GLY A 58 13.89 -41.03 43.51
CA GLY A 58 12.99 -41.77 42.62
C GLY A 58 13.28 -41.53 41.14
N LEU A 59 13.62 -40.32 40.76
CA LEU A 59 14.05 -39.98 39.42
C LEU A 59 15.43 -40.56 39.07
N ILE A 60 16.40 -40.43 39.97
CA ILE A 60 17.75 -40.98 39.77
C ILE A 60 17.71 -42.53 39.67
N LYS A 61 16.96 -43.24 40.51
CA LYS A 61 16.77 -44.69 40.39
C LYS A 61 16.07 -45.13 39.11
N ARG A 62 15.21 -44.27 38.51
CA ARG A 62 14.62 -44.54 37.19
C ARG A 62 15.60 -44.32 36.05
N PHE A 63 16.53 -43.34 36.19
CA PHE A 63 17.60 -43.10 35.22
C PHE A 63 18.70 -44.18 35.27
N ASP A 64 19.08 -44.66 36.44
CA ASP A 64 20.08 -45.75 36.63
C ASP A 64 19.63 -47.10 36.02
N LYS A 65 18.33 -47.33 35.90
CA LYS A 65 17.77 -48.54 35.26
C LYS A 65 17.74 -48.49 33.73
N SER A 66 18.14 -47.39 33.11
CA SER A 66 18.17 -47.27 31.63
C SER A 66 19.45 -46.54 31.17
N PRO A 67 20.62 -47.15 31.21
CA PRO A 67 21.87 -46.54 30.74
C PRO A 67 21.78 -46.11 29.27
N LEU A 68 21.02 -46.82 28.48
CA LEU A 68 20.78 -46.50 27.06
C LEU A 68 20.03 -45.16 26.89
N LEU A 69 19.09 -44.82 27.75
CA LEU A 69 18.32 -43.58 27.72
C LEU A 69 19.18 -42.37 28.09
N VAL A 70 20.08 -42.52 29.08
CA VAL A 70 21.03 -41.48 29.48
C VAL A 70 22.05 -41.23 28.36
N THR A 71 22.53 -42.27 27.72
CA THR A 71 23.47 -42.16 26.58
C THR A 71 22.82 -41.44 25.41
N ILE A 72 21.57 -41.76 25.05
CA ILE A 72 20.82 -41.03 24.01
C ILE A 72 20.66 -39.54 24.36
N LEU A 73 20.34 -39.23 25.63
CA LEU A 73 20.20 -37.85 26.09
C LEU A 73 21.49 -37.07 25.91
N TYR A 74 22.64 -37.63 26.29
CA TYR A 74 23.94 -36.98 26.08
C TYR A 74 24.25 -36.77 24.61
N ILE A 75 23.96 -37.73 23.74
CA ILE A 75 24.15 -37.58 22.28
C ILE A 75 23.29 -36.42 21.73
N VAL A 76 22.00 -36.33 22.15
CA VAL A 76 21.10 -35.26 21.72
C VAL A 76 21.61 -33.89 22.21
N ILE A 77 22.06 -33.79 23.45
CA ILE A 77 22.63 -32.53 23.99
C ILE A 77 23.88 -32.14 23.23
N ILE A 78 24.83 -33.04 23.02
CA ILE A 78 26.05 -32.77 22.27
C ILE A 78 25.73 -32.34 20.84
N TYR A 79 24.81 -33.05 20.16
CA TYR A 79 24.36 -32.73 18.82
C TYR A 79 23.72 -31.33 18.78
N SER A 80 22.88 -30.99 19.75
CA SER A 80 22.25 -29.65 19.84
C SER A 80 23.29 -28.56 20.04
N ILE A 81 24.29 -28.77 20.90
CA ILE A 81 25.39 -27.79 21.10
C ILE A 81 26.22 -27.62 19.84
N VAL A 82 26.59 -28.72 19.17
CA VAL A 82 27.34 -28.66 17.89
C VAL A 82 26.54 -27.93 16.83
N THR A 83 25.23 -28.21 16.71
CA THR A 83 24.35 -27.53 15.76
C THR A 83 24.27 -26.03 16.05
N MET A 84 24.13 -25.66 17.35
CA MET A 84 24.08 -24.26 17.76
C MET A 84 25.39 -23.50 17.41
N ILE A 85 26.54 -24.13 17.70
CA ILE A 85 27.86 -23.58 17.37
C ILE A 85 28.02 -23.42 15.86
N THR A 86 27.62 -24.44 15.09
CA THR A 86 27.67 -24.41 13.62
C THR A 86 26.83 -23.25 13.05
N LEU A 87 25.58 -23.10 13.53
CA LEU A 87 24.70 -21.99 13.14
C LEU A 87 25.31 -20.63 13.52
N LEU A 88 25.88 -20.52 14.71
CA LEU A 88 26.56 -19.30 15.16
C LEU A 88 27.73 -18.94 14.22
N ILE A 89 28.57 -19.92 13.86
CA ILE A 89 29.68 -19.73 12.92
C ILE A 89 29.16 -19.27 11.56
N ILE A 90 28.11 -19.93 11.03
CA ILE A 90 27.50 -19.53 9.75
C ILE A 90 26.98 -18.10 9.79
N ILE A 91 26.28 -17.73 10.87
CA ILE A 91 25.77 -16.36 11.06
C ILE A 91 26.90 -15.35 11.10
N LEU A 92 27.98 -15.62 11.87
CA LEU A 92 29.14 -14.73 11.98
C LEU A 92 29.89 -14.60 10.64
N LEU A 93 30.06 -15.69 9.90
CA LEU A 93 30.71 -15.67 8.59
C LEU A 93 29.88 -14.87 7.58
N ASN A 94 28.56 -15.12 7.52
CA ASN A 94 27.65 -14.37 6.68
C ASN A 94 27.62 -12.89 7.03
N ARG A 95 27.59 -12.54 8.32
CA ARG A 95 27.63 -11.14 8.78
C ARG A 95 28.92 -10.45 8.33
N ARG A 96 30.07 -11.07 8.54
CA ARG A 96 31.37 -10.52 8.10
C ARG A 96 31.45 -10.36 6.60
N ARG A 97 30.88 -11.31 5.84
CA ARG A 97 30.79 -11.22 4.38
C ARG A 97 29.93 -10.04 3.96
N LEU A 98 28.72 -9.92 4.52
CA LEU A 98 27.81 -8.80 4.24
C LEU A 98 28.41 -7.44 4.63
N GLU A 99 29.10 -7.36 5.76
CA GLU A 99 29.76 -6.12 6.18
C GLU A 99 30.90 -5.71 5.23
N ARG A 100 31.67 -6.68 4.70
CA ARG A 100 32.70 -6.41 3.69
C ARG A 100 32.10 -5.99 2.36
N GLU A 101 31.07 -6.71 1.89
CA GLU A 101 30.35 -6.37 0.66
C GLU A 101 29.73 -4.97 0.77
N LYS A 102 29.15 -4.63 1.94
CA LYS A 102 28.59 -3.30 2.18
C LYS A 102 29.66 -2.21 2.14
N LYS A 103 30.78 -2.37 2.86
CA LYS A 103 31.88 -1.39 2.86
C LYS A 103 32.46 -1.17 1.47
N LEU A 104 32.62 -2.26 0.69
CA LEU A 104 33.07 -2.15 -0.70
C LEU A 104 32.03 -1.41 -1.54
N MET A 105 30.75 -1.72 -1.36
CA MET A 105 29.68 -1.04 -2.06
C MET A 105 29.64 0.45 -1.73
N ASP A 106 29.71 0.81 -0.45
CA ASP A 106 29.70 2.20 0.01
C ASP A 106 30.89 2.99 -0.58
N TYR A 107 32.07 2.40 -0.61
CA TYR A 107 33.26 2.99 -1.24
C TYR A 107 33.09 3.18 -2.76
N LEU A 108 32.55 2.17 -3.45
CA LEU A 108 32.29 2.25 -4.90
C LEU A 108 31.22 3.30 -5.22
N LEU A 109 30.16 3.38 -4.41
CA LEU A 109 29.10 4.38 -4.54
C LEU A 109 29.66 5.80 -4.41
N GLU A 110 30.46 6.06 -3.39
CA GLU A 110 31.09 7.37 -3.17
C GLU A 110 32.04 7.72 -4.32
N THR A 111 32.88 6.77 -4.76
CA THR A 111 33.80 6.98 -5.89
C THR A 111 33.05 7.31 -7.17
N TYR A 112 32.01 6.52 -7.51
CA TYR A 112 31.24 6.75 -8.75
C TYR A 112 30.41 8.01 -8.68
N GLN A 113 29.87 8.35 -7.53
CA GLN A 113 29.17 9.60 -7.34
C GLN A 113 30.11 10.80 -7.59
N ASN A 114 31.32 10.78 -7.04
CA ASN A 114 32.30 11.83 -7.25
C ASN A 114 32.71 11.94 -8.73
N LEU A 115 32.94 10.82 -9.43
CA LEU A 115 33.24 10.82 -10.85
C LEU A 115 32.09 11.37 -11.70
N LEU A 116 30.84 10.99 -11.38
CA LEU A 116 29.66 11.53 -12.04
C LEU A 116 29.50 13.04 -11.79
N MET A 117 29.73 13.50 -10.55
CA MET A 117 29.69 14.92 -10.21
C MET A 117 30.76 15.73 -10.96
N ASN A 118 32.00 15.22 -11.03
CA ASN A 118 33.07 15.83 -11.81
C ASN A 118 32.70 15.91 -13.30
N TYR A 119 32.13 14.84 -13.87
CA TYR A 119 31.70 14.84 -15.26
C TYR A 119 30.56 15.84 -15.54
N LEU A 120 29.62 15.98 -14.60
CA LEU A 120 28.43 16.82 -14.79
C LEU A 120 28.68 18.32 -14.52
N PHE A 121 29.58 18.66 -13.60
CA PHE A 121 29.70 20.02 -13.08
C PHE A 121 31.10 20.64 -13.25
N GLU A 122 32.14 19.85 -13.55
CA GLU A 122 33.51 20.32 -13.69
C GLU A 122 34.02 20.13 -15.14
N GLU A 123 33.87 21.15 -15.98
CA GLU A 123 34.24 21.06 -17.41
C GLU A 123 35.72 20.70 -17.60
N GLU A 124 36.61 21.18 -16.72
CA GLU A 124 38.03 20.87 -16.78
C GLU A 124 38.37 19.40 -16.53
N LYS A 125 37.58 18.71 -15.70
CA LYS A 125 37.77 17.30 -15.33
C LYS A 125 36.91 16.32 -16.14
N LYS A 126 36.04 16.82 -17.03
CA LYS A 126 35.04 16.05 -17.75
C LYS A 126 35.64 14.88 -18.56
N GLU A 127 36.70 15.11 -19.30
CA GLU A 127 37.35 14.09 -20.11
C GLU A 127 38.15 13.08 -19.27
N GLU A 128 38.70 13.49 -18.16
CA GLU A 128 39.35 12.61 -17.18
C GLU A 128 38.33 11.70 -16.51
N ALA A 129 37.26 12.28 -15.96
CA ALA A 129 36.15 11.56 -15.36
C ALA A 129 35.50 10.56 -16.34
N PHE A 130 35.34 10.95 -17.61
CA PHE A 130 34.81 10.03 -18.63
C PHE A 130 35.72 8.81 -18.85
N ARG A 131 37.03 9.00 -18.90
CA ARG A 131 38.00 7.88 -19.06
C ARG A 131 37.92 6.92 -17.87
N GLU A 132 37.89 7.45 -16.66
CA GLU A 132 37.75 6.63 -15.43
C GLU A 132 36.41 5.90 -15.38
N LEU A 133 35.28 6.58 -15.69
CA LEU A 133 33.97 5.95 -15.77
C LEU A 133 33.92 4.84 -16.82
N LYS A 134 34.62 4.98 -17.94
CA LYS A 134 34.72 3.96 -18.99
C LYS A 134 35.52 2.73 -18.51
N GLU A 135 36.58 2.93 -17.76
CA GLU A 135 37.35 1.86 -17.14
C GLU A 135 36.51 1.12 -16.08
N VAL A 136 35.84 1.84 -15.23
CA VAL A 136 34.87 1.29 -14.25
C VAL A 136 33.79 0.46 -14.96
N ALA A 137 33.23 0.96 -16.05
CA ALA A 137 32.21 0.28 -16.84
C ALA A 137 32.69 -0.97 -17.55
N SER A 138 33.98 -1.31 -17.52
CA SER A 138 34.49 -2.57 -18.05
C SER A 138 33.99 -3.79 -17.29
N ASN A 139 33.76 -3.68 -16.00
CA ASN A 139 33.26 -4.75 -15.14
C ASN A 139 31.73 -4.74 -15.06
N ARG A 140 31.09 -5.91 -15.27
CA ARG A 140 29.62 -6.04 -15.24
C ARG A 140 28.96 -5.61 -13.92
N VAL A 141 29.57 -5.89 -12.77
CA VAL A 141 29.04 -5.51 -11.46
C VAL A 141 29.11 -3.99 -11.29
N ASN A 142 30.24 -3.40 -11.67
CA ASN A 142 30.44 -1.96 -11.58
C ASN A 142 29.50 -1.20 -12.52
N ARG A 143 29.22 -1.73 -13.73
CA ARG A 143 28.22 -1.16 -14.65
C ARG A 143 26.85 -1.05 -14.00
N GLN A 144 26.43 -2.08 -13.24
CA GLN A 144 25.14 -2.03 -12.57
C GLN A 144 25.09 -0.96 -11.50
N ILE A 145 26.14 -0.81 -10.68
CA ILE A 145 26.20 0.23 -9.67
C ILE A 145 26.18 1.61 -10.34
N LEU A 146 26.89 1.76 -11.44
CA LEU A 146 26.92 3.01 -12.19
C LEU A 146 25.55 3.36 -12.78
N ILE A 147 24.82 2.40 -13.35
CA ILE A 147 23.45 2.59 -13.83
C ILE A 147 22.54 3.04 -12.69
N ASP A 148 22.61 2.35 -11.55
CA ASP A 148 21.77 2.67 -10.39
C ASP A 148 22.06 4.12 -9.90
N GLN A 149 23.33 4.54 -9.83
CA GLN A 149 23.71 5.92 -9.48
C GLN A 149 23.23 6.96 -10.51
N MET A 150 23.35 6.68 -11.80
CA MET A 150 22.85 7.56 -12.85
C MET A 150 21.32 7.75 -12.75
N ILE A 151 20.58 6.69 -12.42
CA ILE A 151 19.13 6.76 -12.21
C ILE A 151 18.84 7.65 -11.00
N ASP A 152 19.50 7.41 -9.87
CA ASP A 152 19.31 8.20 -8.65
C ASP A 152 19.59 9.69 -8.88
N LEU A 153 20.63 10.03 -9.63
CA LEU A 153 20.90 11.40 -10.03
C LEU A 153 19.84 11.95 -10.98
N SER A 154 19.37 11.16 -11.95
CA SER A 154 18.34 11.58 -12.92
C SER A 154 16.97 11.84 -12.27
N VAL A 155 16.69 11.20 -11.13
CA VAL A 155 15.46 11.45 -10.33
C VAL A 155 15.54 12.81 -9.62
N ASN A 156 16.71 13.14 -9.09
CA ASN A 156 16.92 14.30 -8.21
C ASN A 156 17.26 15.58 -8.98
N LEU A 157 17.77 15.47 -10.21
CA LEU A 157 18.21 16.59 -11.05
C LEU A 157 17.18 16.86 -12.16
N LYS A 158 16.97 18.13 -12.45
CA LYS A 158 16.01 18.61 -13.47
C LYS A 158 16.72 19.36 -14.61
N GLY A 159 16.07 19.42 -15.75
CA GLY A 159 16.54 20.20 -16.90
C GLY A 159 17.68 19.52 -17.67
N ASP A 160 18.60 20.33 -18.21
CA ASP A 160 19.65 19.92 -19.14
C ASP A 160 20.60 18.84 -18.60
N ILE A 161 20.75 18.77 -17.26
CA ILE A 161 21.61 17.77 -16.61
C ILE A 161 21.08 16.35 -16.87
N LYS A 162 19.78 16.17 -16.96
CA LYS A 162 19.19 14.85 -17.26
C LYS A 162 19.60 14.38 -18.66
N GLU A 163 19.63 15.27 -19.63
CA GLU A 163 20.06 14.96 -21.00
C GLU A 163 21.54 14.59 -21.04
N VAL A 164 22.39 15.28 -20.25
CA VAL A 164 23.83 14.96 -20.14
C VAL A 164 24.02 13.57 -19.52
N ILE A 165 23.23 13.20 -18.50
CA ILE A 165 23.28 11.85 -17.92
C ILE A 165 22.85 10.79 -18.93
N GLN A 166 21.83 11.05 -19.71
CA GLN A 166 21.35 10.13 -20.77
C GLN A 166 22.40 9.95 -21.87
N ASP A 167 23.05 11.03 -22.31
CA ASP A 167 24.17 10.96 -23.27
C ASP A 167 25.33 10.15 -22.72
N LEU A 168 25.76 10.43 -21.49
CA LEU A 168 26.81 9.67 -20.82
C LEU A 168 26.49 8.17 -20.73
N TYR A 169 25.24 7.83 -20.37
CA TYR A 169 24.76 6.45 -20.30
C TYR A 169 24.89 5.74 -21.66
N LEU A 170 24.54 6.42 -22.75
CA LEU A 170 24.69 5.89 -24.11
C LEU A 170 26.17 5.76 -24.51
N ARG A 171 26.99 6.76 -24.25
CA ARG A 171 28.45 6.78 -24.56
C ARG A 171 29.22 5.68 -23.83
N LEU A 172 28.80 5.33 -22.60
CA LEU A 172 29.37 4.22 -21.83
C LEU A 172 28.86 2.84 -22.24
N GLY A 173 27.90 2.78 -23.19
CA GLY A 173 27.33 1.52 -23.71
C GLY A 173 26.45 0.77 -22.70
N LEU A 174 25.97 1.43 -21.63
CA LEU A 174 25.19 0.82 -20.54
C LEU A 174 23.79 0.39 -21.01
N LYS A 175 23.28 0.98 -22.08
CA LYS A 175 22.00 0.65 -22.71
C LYS A 175 21.87 -0.85 -23.00
N ARG A 176 22.95 -1.51 -23.43
CA ARG A 176 22.95 -2.95 -23.75
C ARG A 176 22.59 -3.80 -22.54
N ASP A 177 23.14 -3.46 -21.37
CA ASP A 177 22.85 -4.19 -20.13
C ASP A 177 21.38 -4.08 -19.71
N SER A 178 20.78 -2.91 -19.88
CA SER A 178 19.38 -2.67 -19.54
C SER A 178 18.42 -3.34 -20.56
N LEU A 179 18.78 -3.33 -21.86
CA LEU A 179 18.02 -4.08 -22.88
C LEU A 179 18.10 -5.60 -22.62
N GLU A 180 19.27 -6.15 -22.28
CA GLU A 180 19.42 -7.56 -21.92
C GLU A 180 18.52 -7.95 -20.74
N LYS A 181 18.43 -7.09 -19.72
CA LYS A 181 17.51 -7.28 -18.61
C LYS A 181 16.05 -7.21 -19.03
N ALA A 182 15.67 -6.22 -19.84
CA ALA A 182 14.30 -6.05 -20.33
C ALA A 182 13.80 -7.24 -21.16
N HIS A 183 14.69 -7.98 -21.82
CA HIS A 183 14.38 -9.19 -22.60
C HIS A 183 14.59 -10.49 -21.81
N SER A 184 14.90 -10.43 -20.51
CA SER A 184 15.15 -11.61 -19.69
C SER A 184 13.86 -12.43 -19.50
N ARG A 185 14.02 -13.75 -19.32
CA ARG A 185 12.91 -14.63 -18.88
C ARG A 185 12.53 -14.46 -17.42
N LYS A 186 13.36 -13.77 -16.62
CA LYS A 186 13.14 -13.56 -15.18
C LYS A 186 12.43 -12.23 -14.97
N TRP A 187 11.24 -12.28 -14.45
CA TRP A 187 10.39 -11.09 -14.26
C TRP A 187 11.08 -9.94 -13.48
N HIS A 188 11.88 -10.26 -12.45
CA HIS A 188 12.60 -9.25 -11.66
C HIS A 188 13.72 -8.54 -12.46
N GLN A 189 14.29 -9.20 -13.46
CA GLN A 189 15.22 -8.56 -14.39
C GLN A 189 14.47 -7.62 -15.34
N ASN A 190 13.31 -8.05 -15.84
CA ASN A 190 12.47 -7.22 -16.71
C ASN A 190 12.06 -5.92 -15.97
N VAL A 191 11.59 -6.04 -14.73
CA VAL A 191 11.27 -4.88 -13.87
C VAL A 191 12.45 -3.91 -13.79
N LYS A 192 13.65 -4.43 -13.49
CA LYS A 192 14.86 -3.60 -13.43
C LYS A 192 15.21 -2.97 -14.77
N GLY A 193 15.17 -3.76 -15.86
CA GLY A 193 15.43 -3.28 -17.22
C GLY A 193 14.43 -2.20 -17.67
N PHE A 194 13.14 -2.38 -17.43
CA PHE A 194 12.11 -1.40 -17.79
C PHE A 194 12.32 -0.08 -17.04
N ARG A 195 12.62 -0.14 -15.74
CA ARG A 195 12.95 1.03 -14.93
C ARG A 195 14.16 1.77 -15.48
N GLU A 196 15.26 1.08 -15.73
CA GLU A 196 16.49 1.66 -16.23
C GLU A 196 16.27 2.36 -17.58
N LEU A 197 15.59 1.68 -18.52
CA LEU A 197 15.30 2.22 -19.83
C LEU A 197 14.34 3.42 -19.79
N ALA A 198 13.34 3.36 -18.91
CA ALA A 198 12.38 4.45 -18.74
C ALA A 198 13.04 5.73 -18.15
N TYR A 199 13.94 5.58 -17.18
CA TYR A 199 14.68 6.73 -16.63
C TYR A 199 15.66 7.33 -17.62
N MET A 200 16.28 6.49 -18.47
CA MET A 200 17.23 6.91 -19.50
C MET A 200 16.57 7.27 -20.84
N ASN A 201 15.22 7.31 -20.89
CA ASN A 201 14.43 7.65 -22.07
C ASN A 201 14.77 6.78 -23.30
N ILE A 202 14.94 5.47 -23.11
CA ILE A 202 15.30 4.52 -24.14
C ILE A 202 14.07 3.71 -24.56
N ARG A 203 13.66 3.83 -25.82
CA ARG A 203 12.39 3.30 -26.35
C ARG A 203 12.50 1.96 -27.06
N GLU A 204 13.69 1.45 -27.28
CA GLU A 204 13.88 0.22 -28.06
C GLU A 204 13.23 -1.02 -27.40
N ALA A 205 12.91 -0.96 -26.12
CA ALA A 205 12.18 -2.03 -25.42
C ALA A 205 10.66 -1.79 -25.32
N ASN A 206 10.10 -0.76 -25.96
CA ASN A 206 8.67 -0.43 -25.85
C ASN A 206 7.77 -1.63 -26.15
N GLN A 207 8.08 -2.42 -27.16
CA GLN A 207 7.27 -3.61 -27.49
C GLN A 207 7.26 -4.63 -26.35
N GLN A 208 8.39 -4.82 -25.67
CA GLN A 208 8.49 -5.74 -24.53
C GLN A 208 7.74 -5.18 -23.30
N ILE A 209 7.79 -3.87 -23.10
CA ILE A 209 7.04 -3.18 -22.07
C ILE A 209 5.53 -3.32 -22.34
N LEU A 210 5.07 -3.06 -23.56
CA LEU A 210 3.67 -3.22 -23.97
C LEU A 210 3.17 -4.66 -23.75
N ASN A 211 3.94 -5.68 -24.09
CA ASN A 211 3.59 -7.07 -23.83
C ASN A 211 3.44 -7.39 -22.34
N SER A 212 4.09 -6.62 -21.48
CA SER A 212 4.06 -6.81 -20.03
C SER A 212 2.91 -6.07 -19.31
N LEU A 213 2.20 -5.16 -20.00
CA LEU A 213 1.07 -4.41 -19.44
C LEU A 213 -0.06 -5.30 -18.90
N ASN A 214 -0.23 -6.49 -19.46
CA ASN A 214 -1.24 -7.47 -19.06
C ASN A 214 -0.65 -8.67 -18.31
N SER A 215 0.55 -8.56 -17.76
CA SER A 215 1.21 -9.63 -17.00
C SER A 215 0.38 -10.08 -15.81
N ARG A 216 0.45 -11.38 -15.47
CA ARG A 216 -0.13 -11.91 -14.22
C ARG A 216 0.63 -11.42 -12.98
N ASN A 217 1.93 -11.15 -13.13
CA ASN A 217 2.74 -10.60 -12.07
C ASN A 217 2.42 -9.10 -11.92
N SER A 218 1.86 -8.70 -10.78
CA SER A 218 1.42 -7.33 -10.51
C SER A 218 2.58 -6.32 -10.49
N ILE A 219 3.77 -6.74 -10.00
CA ILE A 219 4.95 -5.87 -9.94
C ILE A 219 5.45 -5.57 -11.36
N LEU A 220 5.55 -6.60 -12.21
CA LEU A 220 5.97 -6.42 -13.60
C LEU A 220 4.97 -5.58 -14.39
N ARG A 221 3.68 -5.81 -14.19
CA ARG A 221 2.60 -5.04 -14.83
C ARG A 221 2.66 -3.57 -14.45
N MET A 222 2.79 -3.28 -13.14
CA MET A 222 2.88 -1.92 -12.65
C MET A 222 4.14 -1.20 -13.18
N GLU A 223 5.30 -1.86 -13.15
CA GLU A 223 6.53 -1.25 -13.68
C GLU A 223 6.44 -0.99 -15.19
N ALA A 224 5.76 -1.88 -15.95
CA ALA A 224 5.50 -1.63 -17.37
C ALA A 224 4.61 -0.39 -17.59
N GLN A 225 3.56 -0.21 -16.77
CA GLN A 225 2.70 0.98 -16.82
C GLN A 225 3.49 2.25 -16.48
N ILE A 226 4.31 2.21 -15.42
CA ILE A 226 5.20 3.34 -15.04
C ILE A 226 6.17 3.67 -16.18
N ALA A 227 6.76 2.66 -16.80
CA ALA A 227 7.69 2.86 -17.91
C ALA A 227 6.99 3.49 -19.12
N MET A 228 5.76 3.08 -19.46
CA MET A 228 4.98 3.69 -20.56
C MET A 228 4.66 5.15 -20.29
N VAL A 229 4.26 5.50 -19.06
CA VAL A 229 4.03 6.90 -18.68
C VAL A 229 5.30 7.75 -18.87
N ARG A 230 6.47 7.24 -18.48
CA ARG A 230 7.75 7.96 -18.56
C ARG A 230 8.29 8.09 -19.98
N LEU A 231 8.04 7.09 -20.83
CA LEU A 231 8.51 7.04 -22.22
C LEU A 231 7.55 7.69 -23.21
N SER A 232 6.42 8.20 -22.75
CA SER A 232 5.44 8.90 -23.61
C SER A 232 5.92 10.30 -23.97
N ASP A 233 5.77 10.67 -25.25
CA ASP A 233 6.02 12.04 -25.74
C ASP A 233 4.77 12.91 -25.73
N GLY A 234 3.60 12.30 -25.68
CA GLY A 234 2.31 13.00 -25.84
C GLY A 234 1.37 12.71 -24.67
N ASN A 235 0.46 11.77 -24.90
CA ASN A 235 -0.48 11.33 -23.88
C ASN A 235 0.13 10.20 -23.04
N PRO A 236 0.45 10.43 -21.76
CA PRO A 236 1.10 9.42 -20.92
C PRO A 236 0.22 8.22 -20.62
N TYR A 237 -1.07 8.28 -20.96
CA TYR A 237 -2.06 7.26 -20.64
C TYR A 237 -2.60 6.49 -21.87
N GLU A 238 -2.02 6.61 -23.05
CA GLU A 238 -2.47 5.87 -24.24
C GLU A 238 -2.48 4.36 -24.04
N PHE A 239 -1.63 3.84 -23.16
CA PHE A 239 -1.59 2.42 -22.85
C PHE A 239 -2.86 1.90 -22.14
N LEU A 240 -3.72 2.78 -21.59
CA LEU A 240 -4.97 2.38 -20.94
C LEU A 240 -5.90 1.63 -21.89
N ASP A 241 -5.88 1.96 -23.19
CA ASP A 241 -6.66 1.29 -24.22
C ASP A 241 -6.21 -0.17 -24.46
N LEU A 242 -4.99 -0.51 -24.04
CA LEU A 242 -4.41 -1.83 -24.19
C LEU A 242 -4.60 -2.74 -22.97
N LEU A 243 -5.18 -2.20 -21.90
CA LEU A 243 -5.35 -2.93 -20.65
C LEU A 243 -6.53 -3.90 -20.70
N LYS A 244 -6.22 -5.19 -20.69
CA LYS A 244 -7.20 -6.28 -20.58
C LYS A 244 -7.50 -6.70 -19.14
N ARG A 245 -6.60 -6.36 -18.21
CA ARG A 245 -6.74 -6.65 -16.78
C ARG A 245 -7.23 -5.43 -16.03
N PRO A 246 -8.03 -5.62 -14.98
CA PRO A 246 -8.44 -4.51 -14.13
C PRO A 246 -7.23 -3.81 -13.51
N LEU A 247 -7.27 -2.47 -13.49
CA LEU A 247 -6.37 -1.64 -12.71
C LEU A 247 -6.68 -1.81 -11.22
N SER A 248 -5.72 -2.26 -10.45
CA SER A 248 -5.84 -2.26 -9.00
C SER A 248 -5.82 -0.83 -8.46
N LEU A 249 -6.37 -0.64 -7.26
CA LEU A 249 -6.33 0.68 -6.60
C LEU A 249 -4.90 1.20 -6.45
N TRP A 250 -3.93 0.32 -6.16
CA TRP A 250 -2.53 0.69 -6.04
C TRP A 250 -1.94 1.20 -7.37
N GLU A 251 -2.26 0.54 -8.48
CA GLU A 251 -1.85 1.00 -9.82
C GLU A 251 -2.46 2.38 -10.14
N GLN A 252 -3.73 2.60 -9.84
CA GLN A 252 -4.40 3.89 -10.04
C GLN A 252 -3.73 5.03 -9.23
N VAL A 253 -3.45 4.79 -7.95
CA VAL A 253 -2.76 5.76 -7.07
C VAL A 253 -1.36 6.06 -7.60
N THR A 254 -0.60 5.03 -7.98
CA THR A 254 0.76 5.19 -8.50
C THR A 254 0.78 5.99 -9.80
N LEU A 255 -0.16 5.73 -10.73
CA LEU A 255 -0.27 6.47 -11.99
C LEU A 255 -0.62 7.94 -11.75
N HIS A 256 -1.51 8.21 -10.80
CA HIS A 256 -1.86 9.58 -10.43
C HIS A 256 -0.68 10.31 -9.76
N GLU A 257 0.05 9.66 -8.87
CA GLU A 257 1.26 10.22 -8.26
C GLU A 257 2.33 10.58 -9.30
N LEU A 258 2.56 9.70 -10.27
CA LEU A 258 3.49 9.98 -11.37
C LEU A 258 3.09 11.22 -12.16
N GLN A 259 1.78 11.40 -12.41
CA GLN A 259 1.25 12.58 -13.08
C GLN A 259 1.63 13.87 -12.34
N ILE A 260 1.47 13.87 -11.02
CA ILE A 260 1.78 15.02 -10.16
C ILE A 260 3.29 15.25 -10.07
N GLN A 261 4.06 14.19 -9.73
CA GLN A 261 5.52 14.29 -9.50
C GLN A 261 6.28 14.80 -10.72
N HIS A 262 5.86 14.37 -11.91
CA HIS A 262 6.53 14.73 -13.17
C HIS A 262 5.87 15.88 -13.89
N ASN A 263 4.83 16.50 -13.31
CA ASN A 263 4.07 17.59 -13.92
C ASN A 263 3.71 17.30 -15.39
N LEU A 264 3.24 16.07 -15.65
CA LEU A 264 2.91 15.63 -16.99
C LEU A 264 1.66 16.38 -17.49
N LYS A 265 1.56 16.56 -18.80
CA LYS A 265 0.37 17.15 -19.41
C LYS A 265 -0.85 16.29 -19.08
N VAL A 266 -1.86 16.91 -18.47
CA VAL A 266 -3.11 16.24 -18.14
C VAL A 266 -3.91 16.03 -19.42
N PRO A 267 -4.21 14.78 -19.82
CA PRO A 267 -5.04 14.51 -21.00
C PRO A 267 -6.51 14.76 -20.70
N ASP A 268 -7.33 14.77 -21.74
CA ASP A 268 -8.78 14.74 -21.60
C ASP A 268 -9.23 13.31 -21.28
N PHE A 269 -9.57 13.07 -20.01
CA PHE A 269 -9.87 11.72 -19.50
C PHE A 269 -11.21 11.14 -20.02
N LYS A 270 -12.09 11.96 -20.61
CA LYS A 270 -13.35 11.48 -21.20
C LYS A 270 -13.15 10.48 -22.34
N GLN A 271 -11.98 10.50 -23.00
CA GLN A 271 -11.67 9.57 -24.10
C GLN A 271 -11.72 8.10 -23.68
N TRP A 272 -11.59 7.79 -22.38
CA TRP A 272 -11.67 6.43 -21.84
C TRP A 272 -13.02 6.05 -21.25
N PHE A 273 -14.05 6.90 -21.37
CA PHE A 273 -15.39 6.57 -20.89
C PHE A 273 -16.03 5.43 -21.68
N GLY A 274 -15.61 5.19 -22.92
CA GLY A 274 -16.04 4.04 -23.74
C GLY A 274 -15.15 2.80 -23.65
N SER A 275 -14.26 2.69 -22.66
CA SER A 275 -13.38 1.54 -22.52
C SER A 275 -14.15 0.27 -22.14
N ASP A 276 -13.79 -0.88 -22.72
CA ASP A 276 -14.30 -2.20 -22.30
C ASP A 276 -13.87 -2.58 -20.87
N ASN A 277 -12.87 -1.91 -20.34
CA ASN A 277 -12.33 -2.17 -19.01
C ASN A 277 -12.94 -1.22 -17.98
N VAL A 278 -13.90 -1.71 -17.21
CA VAL A 278 -14.59 -0.96 -16.16
C VAL A 278 -13.62 -0.21 -15.22
N SER A 279 -12.49 -0.79 -14.88
CA SER A 279 -11.53 -0.12 -13.99
C SER A 279 -10.84 1.08 -14.63
N VAL A 280 -10.71 1.09 -15.96
CA VAL A 280 -10.20 2.23 -16.73
C VAL A 280 -11.24 3.36 -16.74
N ILE A 281 -12.53 3.03 -16.94
CA ILE A 281 -13.62 4.02 -16.84
C ILE A 281 -13.64 4.66 -15.45
N LEU A 282 -13.56 3.84 -14.39
CA LEU A 282 -13.57 4.33 -13.00
C LEU A 282 -12.35 5.21 -12.69
N PHE A 283 -11.18 4.85 -13.19
CA PHE A 283 -9.97 5.66 -13.08
C PHE A 283 -10.12 6.99 -13.84
N ALA A 284 -10.61 6.95 -15.07
CA ALA A 284 -10.85 8.15 -15.87
C ALA A 284 -11.85 9.11 -15.17
N LEU A 285 -12.94 8.59 -14.63
CA LEU A 285 -13.90 9.37 -13.85
C LEU A 285 -13.26 10.01 -12.61
N GLU A 286 -12.38 9.27 -11.88
CA GLU A 286 -11.65 9.82 -10.74
C GLU A 286 -10.75 10.98 -11.17
N MET A 287 -10.03 10.84 -12.27
CA MET A 287 -9.15 11.88 -12.80
C MET A 287 -9.95 13.12 -13.29
N VAL A 288 -11.10 12.91 -13.92
CA VAL A 288 -12.02 14.01 -14.29
C VAL A 288 -12.46 14.81 -13.05
N ALA A 289 -12.80 14.14 -11.97
CA ALA A 289 -13.16 14.81 -10.71
C ALA A 289 -11.97 15.55 -10.11
N TRP A 290 -10.80 14.92 -10.05
CA TRP A 290 -9.59 15.48 -9.46
C TRP A 290 -9.15 16.76 -10.20
N TYR A 291 -9.09 16.71 -11.54
CA TYR A 291 -8.67 17.83 -12.37
C TYR A 291 -9.82 18.80 -12.73
N LYS A 292 -11.02 18.58 -12.20
CA LYS A 292 -12.21 19.40 -12.45
C LYS A 292 -12.48 19.61 -13.95
N GLN A 293 -12.35 18.55 -14.76
CA GLN A 293 -12.56 18.60 -16.20
C GLN A 293 -14.06 18.76 -16.54
N ARG A 294 -14.53 19.98 -16.66
CA ARG A 294 -15.94 20.28 -16.92
C ARG A 294 -16.37 20.03 -18.38
N GLY A 295 -15.43 19.80 -19.28
CA GLY A 295 -15.69 19.55 -20.70
C GLY A 295 -16.25 18.16 -21.03
N VAL A 296 -16.58 17.34 -20.03
CA VAL A 296 -17.09 15.97 -20.18
C VAL A 296 -18.61 15.84 -20.34
N GLY A 297 -19.32 16.97 -20.46
CA GLY A 297 -20.76 17.09 -20.28
C GLY A 297 -21.64 16.00 -20.89
N LYS A 298 -21.51 15.74 -22.20
CA LYS A 298 -22.39 14.78 -22.87
C LYS A 298 -21.93 13.34 -22.60
N GLU A 299 -20.66 13.09 -22.69
CA GLU A 299 -20.06 11.76 -22.58
C GLU A 299 -20.30 11.14 -21.20
N ILE A 300 -20.34 11.94 -20.12
CA ILE A 300 -20.62 11.43 -18.78
C ILE A 300 -22.08 11.04 -18.59
N LEU A 301 -23.01 11.67 -19.34
CA LEU A 301 -24.42 11.30 -19.29
C LEU A 301 -24.67 9.91 -19.88
N ASP A 302 -23.92 9.52 -20.90
CA ASP A 302 -24.02 8.19 -21.50
C ASP A 302 -23.65 7.10 -20.50
N LEU A 303 -22.80 7.39 -19.50
CA LEU A 303 -22.45 6.46 -18.43
C LEU A 303 -23.56 6.24 -17.41
N PHE A 304 -24.64 7.04 -17.41
CA PHE A 304 -25.81 6.78 -16.56
C PHE A 304 -26.61 5.56 -17.02
N GLU A 305 -26.44 5.15 -18.28
CA GLU A 305 -27.04 3.94 -18.86
C GLU A 305 -26.08 2.74 -18.85
N HIS A 306 -24.89 2.89 -18.28
CA HIS A 306 -23.89 1.83 -18.25
C HIS A 306 -24.38 0.65 -17.41
N GLU A 307 -24.20 -0.59 -17.90
CA GLU A 307 -24.64 -1.82 -17.22
C GLU A 307 -24.08 -2.01 -15.82
N ASN A 308 -22.82 -1.59 -15.62
CA ASN A 308 -22.14 -1.70 -14.34
C ASN A 308 -22.56 -0.60 -13.37
N GLU A 309 -23.19 -1.00 -12.25
CA GLU A 309 -23.67 -0.11 -11.20
C GLU A 309 -22.58 0.83 -10.64
N MET A 310 -21.33 0.35 -10.47
CA MET A 310 -20.25 1.17 -9.92
C MET A 310 -19.86 2.32 -10.87
N VAL A 311 -19.95 2.10 -12.18
CA VAL A 311 -19.72 3.15 -13.18
C VAL A 311 -20.81 4.22 -13.08
N ARG A 312 -22.07 3.81 -13.02
CA ARG A 312 -23.20 4.75 -12.83
C ARG A 312 -23.05 5.55 -11.54
N ASN A 313 -22.79 4.86 -10.42
CA ASN A 313 -22.54 5.51 -9.11
C ASN A 313 -21.44 6.55 -9.18
N LYS A 314 -20.27 6.17 -9.73
CA LYS A 314 -19.13 7.07 -9.85
C LYS A 314 -19.42 8.25 -10.78
N SER A 315 -20.17 8.07 -11.86
CA SER A 315 -20.53 9.16 -12.77
C SER A 315 -21.45 10.19 -12.09
N TYR A 316 -22.44 9.74 -11.28
CA TYR A 316 -23.27 10.65 -10.48
C TYR A 316 -22.42 11.47 -9.50
N LYS A 317 -21.52 10.79 -8.78
CA LYS A 317 -20.59 11.43 -7.84
C LYS A 317 -19.74 12.50 -8.52
N VAL A 318 -19.13 12.15 -9.64
CA VAL A 318 -18.27 13.07 -10.39
C VAL A 318 -19.02 14.28 -10.88
N CYS A 319 -20.25 14.12 -11.40
CA CYS A 319 -21.08 15.26 -11.80
C CYS A 319 -21.33 16.25 -10.66
N GLY A 320 -21.57 15.74 -9.44
CA GLY A 320 -21.69 16.58 -8.24
C GLY A 320 -20.37 17.31 -7.91
N GLU A 321 -19.26 16.58 -7.97
CA GLU A 321 -17.93 17.12 -7.61
C GLU A 321 -17.40 18.20 -8.57
N ILE A 322 -17.72 18.09 -9.88
CA ILE A 322 -17.33 19.09 -10.88
C ILE A 322 -18.38 20.19 -11.08
N GLY A 323 -19.52 20.10 -10.41
CA GLY A 323 -20.58 21.11 -10.49
C GLY A 323 -21.34 21.10 -11.81
N LEU A 324 -21.65 19.92 -12.38
CA LEU A 324 -22.22 19.77 -13.71
C LEU A 324 -23.75 19.91 -13.70
N LYS A 325 -24.28 21.14 -13.75
CA LYS A 325 -25.73 21.43 -13.71
C LYS A 325 -26.55 20.70 -14.77
N MET A 326 -26.01 20.51 -15.98
CA MET A 326 -26.74 19.84 -17.06
C MET A 326 -27.07 18.37 -16.76
N ALA A 327 -26.34 17.73 -15.85
CA ALA A 327 -26.55 16.34 -15.44
C ALA A 327 -27.78 16.16 -14.55
N LEU A 328 -28.23 17.21 -13.85
CA LEU A 328 -29.31 17.12 -12.86
C LEU A 328 -30.62 16.64 -13.45
N LEU A 329 -30.95 17.03 -14.69
CA LEU A 329 -32.15 16.57 -15.37
C LEU A 329 -32.10 15.06 -15.66
N ALA A 330 -30.99 14.58 -16.16
CA ALA A 330 -30.83 13.14 -16.43
C ALA A 330 -30.84 12.34 -15.13
N MET A 331 -30.20 12.82 -14.08
CA MET A 331 -30.19 12.21 -12.75
C MET A 331 -31.60 12.14 -12.15
N SER A 332 -32.39 13.22 -12.21
CA SER A 332 -33.74 13.22 -11.68
C SER A 332 -34.68 12.24 -12.41
N ARG A 333 -34.47 12.03 -13.72
CA ARG A 333 -35.21 11.03 -14.51
C ARG A 333 -34.80 9.59 -14.18
N LYS A 334 -33.51 9.37 -13.96
CA LYS A 334 -32.95 8.03 -13.68
C LYS A 334 -33.20 7.56 -12.23
N TYR A 335 -33.39 8.50 -11.32
CA TYR A 335 -33.52 8.26 -9.88
C TYR A 335 -34.48 7.13 -9.49
N PRO A 336 -35.72 7.02 -10.06
CA PRO A 336 -36.67 5.99 -9.64
C PRO A 336 -36.21 4.55 -9.94
N GLU A 337 -35.37 4.38 -10.96
CA GLU A 337 -34.89 3.07 -11.44
C GLU A 337 -33.62 2.62 -10.74
N GLU A 338 -32.99 3.50 -9.98
CA GLU A 338 -31.66 3.26 -9.41
C GLU A 338 -31.72 2.53 -8.08
N THR A 339 -30.58 1.87 -7.76
CA THR A 339 -30.35 1.23 -6.46
C THR A 339 -30.26 2.27 -5.34
N PHE A 340 -30.48 1.84 -4.11
CA PHE A 340 -30.34 2.71 -2.93
C PHE A 340 -29.03 3.50 -2.93
N ARG A 341 -27.90 2.83 -3.22
CA ARG A 341 -26.58 3.45 -3.25
C ARG A 341 -26.50 4.57 -4.31
N ASN A 342 -27.05 4.32 -5.48
CA ASN A 342 -27.05 5.28 -6.57
C ASN A 342 -28.02 6.43 -6.31
N LYS A 343 -29.19 6.15 -5.74
CA LYS A 343 -30.15 7.16 -5.28
C LYS A 343 -29.50 8.14 -4.30
N LEU A 344 -28.76 7.60 -3.32
CA LEU A 344 -28.04 8.41 -2.35
C LEU A 344 -27.00 9.32 -3.01
N GLU A 345 -26.23 8.79 -3.96
CA GLU A 345 -25.22 9.57 -4.67
C GLU A 345 -25.83 10.65 -5.58
N ILE A 346 -26.97 10.35 -6.21
CA ILE A 346 -27.75 11.34 -6.98
C ILE A 346 -28.17 12.49 -6.05
N LEU A 347 -28.77 12.21 -4.90
CA LEU A 347 -29.20 13.25 -3.95
C LEU A 347 -28.02 14.05 -3.42
N THR A 348 -26.89 13.40 -3.13
CA THR A 348 -25.62 14.07 -2.77
C THR A 348 -25.13 15.00 -3.88
N ALA A 349 -25.30 14.61 -5.15
CA ALA A 349 -24.97 15.50 -6.28
C ALA A 349 -25.90 16.73 -6.32
N PHE A 350 -27.20 16.59 -6.06
CA PHE A 350 -28.10 17.73 -5.91
C PHE A 350 -27.73 18.64 -4.75
N THR A 351 -27.24 18.08 -3.64
CA THR A 351 -26.72 18.88 -2.52
C THR A 351 -25.50 19.71 -2.91
N LYS A 352 -24.58 19.14 -3.71
CA LYS A 352 -23.38 19.85 -4.20
C LYS A 352 -23.65 20.84 -5.33
N VAL A 353 -24.72 20.64 -6.09
CA VAL A 353 -25.10 21.47 -7.25
C VAL A 353 -26.55 21.92 -7.09
N PRO A 354 -26.82 22.84 -6.17
CA PRO A 354 -28.20 23.26 -5.90
C PRO A 354 -28.82 24.00 -7.11
N ASP A 355 -30.09 23.68 -7.41
CA ASP A 355 -30.88 24.36 -8.43
C ASP A 355 -32.38 24.29 -8.06
N GLU A 356 -33.00 25.46 -7.90
CA GLU A 356 -34.40 25.63 -7.50
C GLU A 356 -35.40 24.88 -8.42
N LYS A 357 -35.06 24.66 -9.68
CA LYS A 357 -35.91 23.96 -10.65
C LYS A 357 -36.26 22.54 -10.20
N TYR A 358 -35.42 21.94 -9.34
CA TYR A 358 -35.59 20.57 -8.89
C TYR A 358 -36.24 20.44 -7.51
N LEU A 359 -36.65 21.54 -6.87
CA LEU A 359 -37.35 21.51 -5.59
C LEU A 359 -38.61 20.63 -5.59
N LYS A 360 -39.34 20.60 -6.70
CA LYS A 360 -40.50 19.71 -6.85
C LYS A 360 -40.10 18.22 -6.88
N PHE A 361 -39.00 17.91 -7.56
CA PHE A 361 -38.44 16.54 -7.57
C PHE A 361 -37.97 16.15 -6.18
N LEU A 362 -37.18 16.95 -5.51
CA LEU A 362 -36.65 16.69 -4.16
C LEU A 362 -37.78 16.53 -3.13
N LYS A 363 -38.84 17.38 -3.24
CA LYS A 363 -40.05 17.22 -2.44
C LYS A 363 -40.75 15.86 -2.70
N ASN A 364 -40.85 15.46 -3.98
CA ASN A 364 -41.46 14.16 -4.30
C ASN A 364 -40.64 13.01 -3.69
N VAL A 365 -39.33 13.05 -3.75
CA VAL A 365 -38.43 12.09 -3.07
C VAL A 365 -38.73 12.03 -1.58
N LEU A 366 -38.76 13.20 -0.91
CA LEU A 366 -39.08 13.29 0.52
C LEU A 366 -40.48 12.73 0.86
N ASP A 367 -41.44 12.83 -0.05
CA ASP A 367 -42.81 12.35 0.13
C ASP A 367 -42.95 10.83 -0.14
N THR A 368 -42.18 10.26 -1.06
CA THR A 368 -42.37 8.90 -1.57
C THR A 368 -41.38 7.86 -1.07
N GLU A 369 -40.15 8.30 -0.69
CA GLU A 369 -39.16 7.36 -0.17
C GLU A 369 -39.47 7.00 1.28
N GLU A 370 -39.30 5.72 1.61
CA GLU A 370 -39.51 5.19 2.96
C GLU A 370 -38.20 5.25 3.78
N ASP A 371 -37.06 5.25 3.10
CA ASP A 371 -35.75 5.26 3.74
C ASP A 371 -35.38 6.64 4.27
N VAL A 372 -35.11 6.70 5.56
CA VAL A 372 -34.79 7.95 6.30
C VAL A 372 -33.53 8.64 5.78
N GLN A 373 -32.54 7.87 5.34
CA GLN A 373 -31.29 8.45 4.82
C GLN A 373 -31.52 9.17 3.50
N LEU A 374 -32.31 8.59 2.59
CA LEU A 374 -32.68 9.25 1.34
C LEU A 374 -33.53 10.50 1.60
N GLN A 375 -34.45 10.45 2.57
CA GLN A 375 -35.23 11.61 2.97
C GLN A 375 -34.36 12.73 3.56
N ILE A 376 -33.36 12.40 4.37
CA ILE A 376 -32.41 13.37 4.92
C ILE A 376 -31.59 14.01 3.79
N GLU A 377 -31.03 13.23 2.86
CA GLU A 377 -30.25 13.80 1.77
C GLU A 377 -31.09 14.65 0.80
N ALA A 378 -32.34 14.25 0.54
CA ALA A 378 -33.26 15.09 -0.24
C ALA A 378 -33.54 16.42 0.48
N THR A 379 -33.73 16.39 1.80
CA THR A 379 -33.96 17.59 2.62
C THR A 379 -32.73 18.50 2.61
N LYS A 380 -31.50 17.95 2.73
CA LYS A 380 -30.24 18.71 2.61
C LYS A 380 -30.10 19.36 1.23
N ALA A 381 -30.45 18.61 0.17
CA ALA A 381 -30.42 19.15 -1.18
C ALA A 381 -31.43 20.31 -1.36
N MET A 382 -32.58 20.26 -0.69
CA MET A 382 -33.52 21.36 -0.67
C MET A 382 -32.99 22.56 0.13
N GLU A 383 -32.44 22.34 1.32
CA GLU A 383 -31.82 23.37 2.14
C GLU A 383 -30.74 24.15 1.38
N ASN A 384 -29.87 23.46 0.67
CA ASN A 384 -28.77 24.06 -0.10
C ASN A 384 -29.23 24.90 -1.32
N THR A 385 -30.53 24.93 -1.64
CA THR A 385 -31.07 25.91 -2.59
C THR A 385 -31.38 27.28 -1.95
N ASP A 386 -30.90 27.51 -0.73
CA ASP A 386 -31.10 28.73 0.05
C ASP A 386 -32.58 29.06 0.34
N GLU A 387 -32.96 30.34 0.27
CA GLU A 387 -34.29 30.85 0.65
C GLU A 387 -35.47 30.06 0.04
N PRO A 388 -35.50 29.71 -1.26
CA PRO A 388 -36.62 28.95 -1.82
C PRO A 388 -36.81 27.57 -1.19
N GLY A 389 -35.70 26.85 -0.96
CA GLY A 389 -35.74 25.51 -0.35
C GLY A 389 -36.10 25.55 1.12
N ILE A 390 -35.46 26.43 1.89
CA ILE A 390 -35.75 26.63 3.32
C ILE A 390 -37.21 27.02 3.55
N SER A 391 -37.72 27.97 2.78
CA SER A 391 -39.14 28.39 2.83
C SER A 391 -40.08 27.23 2.53
N MET A 392 -39.75 26.39 1.56
CA MET A 392 -40.52 25.20 1.22
C MET A 392 -40.52 24.17 2.35
N LEU A 393 -39.36 23.89 2.95
CA LEU A 393 -39.22 22.98 4.08
C LEU A 393 -40.04 23.45 5.30
N ILE A 394 -39.98 24.75 5.63
CA ILE A 394 -40.78 25.34 6.70
C ILE A 394 -42.30 25.17 6.45
N LYS A 395 -42.76 25.42 5.21
CA LYS A 395 -44.16 25.20 4.83
C LYS A 395 -44.57 23.75 4.99
N LEU A 396 -43.71 22.80 4.52
CA LEU A 396 -43.94 21.35 4.65
C LEU A 396 -44.01 20.92 6.11
N MET A 397 -43.14 21.41 6.96
CA MET A 397 -43.13 21.13 8.39
C MET A 397 -44.40 21.57 9.08
N LYS A 398 -44.99 22.73 8.68
CA LYS A 398 -46.23 23.25 9.20
C LYS A 398 -47.46 22.47 8.67
N SER A 399 -47.51 22.17 7.37
CA SER A 399 -48.66 21.50 6.70
C SER A 399 -48.76 20.03 7.05
N LYS A 400 -47.67 19.34 7.32
CA LYS A 400 -47.61 17.91 7.65
C LYS A 400 -47.29 17.68 9.14
N SER A 401 -47.84 18.51 10.04
CA SER A 401 -47.59 18.44 11.47
C SER A 401 -47.96 17.14 12.16
N GLU A 402 -48.86 16.37 11.56
CA GLU A 402 -49.30 15.04 12.03
C GLU A 402 -48.26 13.94 11.77
N TYR A 403 -47.36 14.13 10.81
CA TYR A 403 -46.29 13.17 10.45
C TYR A 403 -45.02 13.44 11.24
N LYS A 404 -44.84 12.79 12.39
CA LYS A 404 -43.70 12.97 13.27
C LYS A 404 -42.36 12.81 12.58
N ASN A 405 -42.17 11.82 11.70
CA ASN A 405 -40.94 11.59 10.99
C ASN A 405 -40.55 12.77 10.11
N TYR A 406 -41.48 13.33 9.41
CA TYR A 406 -41.29 14.49 8.53
C TYR A 406 -40.76 15.70 9.31
N GLN A 407 -41.38 15.98 10.47
CA GLN A 407 -40.88 17.08 11.35
C GLN A 407 -39.51 16.82 11.91
N ILE A 408 -39.20 15.58 12.29
CA ILE A 408 -37.91 15.20 12.85
C ILE A 408 -36.82 15.39 11.78
N ILE A 409 -37.04 14.89 10.55
CA ILE A 409 -36.07 15.02 9.45
C ILE A 409 -35.80 16.47 9.10
N ILE A 410 -36.85 17.29 8.90
CA ILE A 410 -36.66 18.70 8.55
C ILE A 410 -35.96 19.46 9.68
N ARG A 411 -36.34 19.22 10.94
CA ARG A 411 -35.68 19.84 12.09
C ARG A 411 -34.22 19.41 12.20
N HIS A 412 -33.93 18.12 11.95
CA HIS A 412 -32.56 17.61 11.97
C HIS A 412 -31.67 18.34 10.97
N VAL A 413 -32.17 18.56 9.75
CA VAL A 413 -31.39 19.24 8.69
C VAL A 413 -31.27 20.75 8.98
N LEU A 414 -32.35 21.41 9.40
CA LEU A 414 -32.35 22.86 9.66
C LEU A 414 -31.69 23.26 11.00
N ASP A 415 -31.32 22.31 11.85
CA ASP A 415 -30.65 22.61 13.13
C ASP A 415 -29.13 22.71 12.94
N GLY A 416 -28.65 23.94 12.76
CA GLY A 416 -27.23 24.23 12.56
C GLY A 416 -26.28 23.80 13.70
N ARG A 417 -26.80 23.19 14.79
CA ARG A 417 -25.98 22.60 15.86
C ARG A 417 -25.55 21.16 15.58
N ILE A 418 -26.11 20.55 14.56
CA ILE A 418 -25.88 19.13 14.22
C ILE A 418 -24.77 18.98 13.17
N TYR A 419 -24.33 20.07 12.57
CA TYR A 419 -23.26 20.11 11.55
C TYR A 419 -22.07 20.96 11.98
#